data_c02c80b375cad78b2f9e4d209e8f3bc2
#
_entry.id   c02c80b375cad78b2f9e4d209e8f3bc2
#
_cell.length_a   1.000
_cell.length_b   1.000
_cell.length_c   1.000
_cell.angle_alpha   90.00
_cell.angle_beta   90.00
_cell.angle_gamma   90.00
#
_symmetry.space_group_name_H-M   'P 1'
#
loop_
_entity.id
_entity.type
_entity.pdbx_description
1 polymer ?
#
loop_
_entity_poly.entity_id
_entity_poly.type
_entity_poly.pdbx_seq_one_letter_code
_entity_poly.pdbx_strand_id
1 'polypeptide(L)'
;MTTNPVLNNKELRIDISSKKSIYDIDSGFMLKTDGLERDLETLFKNDHPNLYRKCFTLYFLDVASTDRNGYSGINKHYGIMFNTHTKETITHECLHGLTLPHSFSYKDWTNYVYEAMATDNIMDYSHLEKDPVSGNARSPINRFQLWKWQWETIRKTLFIKINFL
;
A
#
# COMPACT_ATOMS: atom_id res chain seq x y z
N MET A 1 15.30 -22.63 -6.42
CA MET A 1 14.58 -22.28 -7.66
C MET A 1 13.93 -20.93 -7.42
N THR A 2 14.51 -19.89 -7.98
CA THR A 2 13.94 -18.54 -7.97
C THR A 2 12.81 -18.55 -8.98
N THR A 3 11.57 -18.59 -8.51
CA THR A 3 10.43 -18.32 -9.38
C THR A 3 10.47 -16.84 -9.71
N ASN A 4 10.90 -16.51 -10.92
CA ASN A 4 10.66 -15.19 -11.47
C ASN A 4 9.17 -14.88 -11.32
N PRO A 5 8.79 -13.72 -10.78
CA PRO A 5 7.41 -13.30 -10.85
C PRO A 5 7.04 -13.27 -12.33
N VAL A 6 6.05 -14.07 -12.71
CA VAL A 6 5.47 -13.98 -14.03
C VAL A 6 4.75 -12.63 -14.06
N LEU A 7 5.42 -11.63 -14.60
CA LEU A 7 4.79 -10.37 -15.00
C LEU A 7 3.86 -10.73 -16.17
N ASN A 8 2.66 -11.14 -15.83
CA ASN A 8 1.62 -11.32 -16.80
C ASN A 8 1.12 -9.92 -17.18
N ASN A 9 1.72 -9.35 -18.23
CA ASN A 9 1.32 -8.06 -18.82
C ASN A 9 -0.03 -8.19 -19.54
N LYS A 10 -0.99 -8.87 -18.94
CA LYS A 10 -2.35 -8.83 -19.41
C LYS A 10 -2.91 -7.48 -19.00
N GLU A 11 -3.01 -6.59 -19.97
CA GLU A 11 -3.60 -5.27 -19.81
C GLU A 11 -5.08 -5.44 -19.41
N LEU A 12 -5.34 -5.35 -18.11
CA LEU A 12 -6.70 -5.28 -17.58
C LEU A 12 -7.22 -3.87 -17.85
N ARG A 13 -7.89 -3.70 -18.97
CA ARG A 13 -8.50 -2.42 -19.32
C ARG A 13 -9.80 -2.23 -18.57
N ILE A 14 -9.72 -1.64 -17.38
CA ILE A 14 -10.84 -0.89 -16.83
C ILE A 14 -10.66 0.54 -17.34
N ASP A 15 -11.63 1.06 -18.03
CA ASP A 15 -11.65 2.50 -18.33
C ASP A 15 -11.96 3.27 -17.03
N ILE A 16 -10.92 3.51 -16.26
CA ILE A 16 -11.00 4.22 -14.98
C ILE A 16 -11.28 5.70 -15.24
N SER A 17 -10.86 6.24 -16.39
CA SER A 17 -11.09 7.65 -16.72
C SER A 17 -12.59 7.97 -16.84
N SER A 18 -13.38 7.09 -17.43
CA SER A 18 -14.84 7.21 -17.50
C SER A 18 -15.56 6.93 -16.17
N LYS A 19 -14.89 6.24 -15.25
CA LYS A 19 -15.44 5.84 -13.94
C LYS A 19 -14.85 6.62 -12.77
N LYS A 20 -14.00 7.62 -13.02
CA LYS A 20 -13.31 8.39 -11.96
C LYS A 20 -14.28 8.96 -10.93
N SER A 21 -15.45 9.45 -11.34
CA SER A 21 -16.48 9.94 -10.44
C SER A 21 -17.19 8.86 -9.63
N ILE A 22 -17.17 7.62 -10.13
CA ILE A 22 -17.79 6.47 -9.45
C ILE A 22 -16.85 5.94 -8.37
N TYR A 23 -15.54 5.92 -8.66
CA TYR A 23 -14.54 5.40 -7.73
C TYR A 23 -14.01 6.44 -6.76
N ASP A 24 -14.29 7.73 -6.99
CA ASP A 24 -13.84 8.85 -6.15
C ASP A 24 -12.36 8.75 -5.76
N ILE A 25 -11.52 8.64 -6.78
CA ILE A 25 -10.07 8.40 -6.64
C ILE A 25 -9.37 9.51 -5.85
N ASP A 26 -9.95 10.72 -5.85
CA ASP A 26 -9.37 11.92 -5.26
C ASP A 26 -9.93 12.28 -3.87
N SER A 27 -10.94 11.58 -3.38
CA SER A 27 -11.57 11.97 -2.10
C SER A 27 -11.01 11.22 -0.93
N GLY A 28 -9.79 11.21 -0.62
CA GLY A 28 -9.13 10.69 0.61
C GLY A 28 -9.93 9.78 1.57
N PHE A 29 -11.22 9.60 1.36
CA PHE A 29 -12.13 8.85 2.21
C PHE A 29 -12.56 7.51 1.62
N MET A 30 -12.35 6.46 2.39
CA MET A 30 -12.49 5.04 2.08
C MET A 30 -13.83 4.58 1.47
N LEU A 31 -14.87 5.38 1.50
CA LEU A 31 -16.23 4.92 1.21
C LEU A 31 -16.52 4.66 -0.28
N LYS A 32 -15.73 5.23 -1.20
CA LYS A 32 -15.94 5.03 -2.64
C LYS A 32 -14.85 4.22 -3.32
N THR A 33 -13.70 4.06 -2.69
CA THR A 33 -12.64 3.13 -3.16
C THR A 33 -13.08 1.69 -3.11
N ASP A 34 -14.04 1.32 -2.27
CA ASP A 34 -14.59 -0.02 -2.18
C ASP A 34 -15.11 -0.55 -3.53
N GLY A 35 -15.63 0.33 -4.40
CA GLY A 35 -16.06 -0.04 -5.75
C GLY A 35 -14.89 -0.44 -6.64
N LEU A 36 -13.83 0.35 -6.67
CA LEU A 36 -12.63 0.07 -7.44
C LEU A 36 -11.93 -1.20 -6.94
N GLU A 37 -11.76 -1.32 -5.63
CA GLU A 37 -11.19 -2.51 -5.01
C GLU A 37 -11.95 -3.77 -5.38
N ARG A 38 -13.26 -3.77 -5.23
CA ARG A 38 -14.12 -4.90 -5.57
C ARG A 38 -14.02 -5.28 -7.04
N ASP A 39 -13.99 -4.30 -7.93
CA ASP A 39 -13.93 -4.56 -9.37
C ASP A 39 -12.55 -5.13 -9.77
N LEU A 40 -11.44 -4.60 -9.23
CA LEU A 40 -10.10 -5.15 -9.42
C LEU A 40 -9.96 -6.57 -8.88
N GLU A 41 -10.46 -6.81 -7.66
CA GLU A 41 -10.45 -8.13 -7.04
C GLU A 41 -11.28 -9.14 -7.83
N THR A 42 -12.41 -8.71 -8.36
CA THR A 42 -13.28 -9.56 -9.19
C THR A 42 -12.58 -9.93 -10.49
N LEU A 43 -11.94 -8.99 -11.15
CA LEU A 43 -11.16 -9.25 -12.37
C LEU A 43 -10.00 -10.21 -12.10
N PHE A 44 -9.21 -9.96 -11.06
CA PHE A 44 -8.10 -10.84 -10.71
C PHE A 44 -8.57 -12.25 -10.34
N LYS A 45 -9.64 -12.37 -9.57
CA LYS A 45 -10.24 -13.67 -9.23
C LYS A 45 -10.69 -14.45 -10.46
N ASN A 46 -11.28 -13.77 -11.44
CA ASN A 46 -11.75 -14.42 -12.67
C ASN A 46 -10.59 -14.86 -13.56
N ASP A 47 -9.56 -14.05 -13.69
CA ASP A 47 -8.39 -14.34 -14.52
C ASP A 47 -7.41 -15.32 -13.86
N HIS A 48 -7.28 -15.25 -12.54
CA HIS A 48 -6.27 -15.97 -11.76
C HIS A 48 -6.87 -16.64 -10.51
N PRO A 49 -7.89 -17.49 -10.62
CA PRO A 49 -8.60 -18.05 -9.46
C PRO A 49 -7.67 -18.84 -8.52
N ASN A 50 -6.62 -19.46 -9.07
CA ASN A 50 -5.65 -20.23 -8.28
C ASN A 50 -4.69 -19.38 -7.45
N LEU A 51 -4.51 -18.11 -7.81
CA LEU A 51 -3.64 -17.14 -7.12
C LEU A 51 -4.42 -16.21 -6.19
N TYR A 52 -5.72 -16.08 -6.41
CA TYR A 52 -6.56 -15.20 -5.63
C TYR A 52 -6.43 -15.48 -4.12
N ARG A 53 -6.12 -14.46 -3.36
CA ARG A 53 -5.83 -14.50 -1.91
C ARG A 53 -4.68 -15.41 -1.46
N LYS A 54 -3.88 -15.94 -2.39
CA LYS A 54 -2.69 -16.75 -2.07
C LYS A 54 -1.38 -15.98 -2.23
N CYS A 55 -1.46 -14.79 -2.81
CA CYS A 55 -0.34 -13.87 -2.97
C CYS A 55 -0.79 -12.43 -2.68
N PHE A 56 0.15 -11.56 -2.40
CA PHE A 56 -0.10 -10.13 -2.38
C PHE A 56 -0.12 -9.62 -3.81
N THR A 57 -1.18 -8.91 -4.20
CA THR A 57 -1.40 -8.43 -5.55
C THR A 57 -1.19 -6.93 -5.63
N LEU A 58 -0.43 -6.44 -6.59
CA LEU A 58 -0.28 -5.02 -6.87
C LEU A 58 -1.03 -4.66 -8.16
N TYR A 59 -1.95 -3.73 -8.06
CA TYR A 59 -2.68 -3.15 -9.19
C TYR A 59 -2.06 -1.80 -9.54
N PHE A 60 -1.49 -1.70 -10.74
CA PHE A 60 -0.93 -0.46 -11.25
C PHE A 60 -1.96 0.21 -12.16
N LEU A 61 -2.34 1.43 -11.82
CA LEU A 61 -3.31 2.21 -12.55
C LEU A 61 -2.62 3.38 -13.27
N ASP A 62 -2.88 3.52 -14.56
CA ASP A 62 -2.42 4.67 -15.35
C ASP A 62 -3.35 5.88 -15.16
N VAL A 63 -3.52 6.27 -13.92
CA VAL A 63 -4.28 7.45 -13.52
C VAL A 63 -3.60 8.11 -12.33
N ALA A 64 -3.54 9.44 -12.34
CA ALA A 64 -3.07 10.22 -11.20
C ALA A 64 -4.17 10.34 -10.14
N SER A 65 -3.77 10.32 -8.88
CA SER A 65 -4.58 10.80 -7.76
C SER A 65 -3.97 12.09 -7.23
N THR A 66 -4.80 13.00 -6.73
CA THR A 66 -4.34 14.30 -6.19
C THR A 66 -3.90 14.20 -4.73
N ASP A 67 -4.34 13.15 -4.02
CA ASP A 67 -4.16 13.04 -2.58
C ASP A 67 -3.30 11.83 -2.15
N ARG A 68 -2.98 10.90 -3.08
CA ARG A 68 -2.19 9.72 -2.75
C ARG A 68 -1.44 9.13 -3.94
N ASN A 69 -0.32 8.49 -3.65
CA ASN A 69 0.48 7.78 -4.65
C ASN A 69 0.15 6.29 -4.72
N GLY A 70 -0.42 5.75 -3.66
CA GLY A 70 -0.85 4.37 -3.54
C GLY A 70 -1.81 4.20 -2.37
N TYR A 71 -2.36 3.00 -2.25
CA TYR A 71 -3.26 2.63 -1.17
C TYR A 71 -3.23 1.13 -0.93
N SER A 72 -3.14 0.73 0.33
CA SER A 72 -3.44 -0.62 0.80
C SER A 72 -4.04 -0.55 2.20
N GLY A 73 -5.04 -1.37 2.46
CA GLY A 73 -5.54 -1.52 3.83
C GLY A 73 -4.65 -2.47 4.65
N ILE A 74 -4.63 -2.26 5.95
CA ILE A 74 -3.92 -3.15 6.87
C ILE A 74 -4.49 -4.56 6.75
N ASN A 75 -3.60 -5.55 6.62
CA ASN A 75 -3.95 -6.96 6.44
C ASN A 75 -4.78 -7.25 5.18
N LYS A 76 -4.72 -6.40 4.19
CA LYS A 76 -5.26 -6.68 2.86
C LYS A 76 -4.23 -7.45 2.04
N HIS A 77 -4.70 -8.25 1.09
CA HIS A 77 -3.83 -9.05 0.20
C HIS A 77 -3.54 -8.34 -1.13
N TYR A 78 -3.84 -7.06 -1.21
CA TYR A 78 -3.59 -6.24 -2.40
C TYR A 78 -3.19 -4.81 -2.03
N GLY A 79 -2.54 -4.15 -2.99
CA GLY A 79 -2.27 -2.72 -2.99
C GLY A 79 -2.59 -2.11 -4.36
N ILE A 80 -3.06 -0.87 -4.36
CA ILE A 80 -3.35 -0.09 -5.56
C ILE A 80 -2.29 1.01 -5.69
N MET A 81 -1.66 1.11 -6.86
CA MET A 81 -0.64 2.09 -7.17
C MET A 81 -1.14 3.02 -8.26
N PHE A 82 -1.13 4.32 -8.00
CA PHE A 82 -1.42 5.35 -9.00
C PHE A 82 -0.16 5.66 -9.82
N ASN A 83 -0.28 6.32 -10.97
CA ASN A 83 0.86 6.61 -11.84
C ASN A 83 1.89 7.59 -11.23
N THR A 84 1.55 8.22 -10.11
CA THR A 84 2.44 9.06 -9.30
C THR A 84 3.24 8.28 -8.25
N HIS A 85 3.10 6.95 -8.18
CA HIS A 85 3.78 6.13 -7.17
C HIS A 85 5.30 6.15 -7.33
N THR A 86 6.00 5.99 -6.21
CA THR A 86 7.44 5.79 -6.13
C THR A 86 7.75 4.37 -5.64
N LYS A 87 9.04 3.99 -5.63
CA LYS A 87 9.47 2.71 -5.03
C LYS A 87 9.12 2.63 -3.55
N GLU A 88 9.24 3.75 -2.85
CA GLU A 88 8.90 3.87 -1.44
C GLU A 88 7.40 3.69 -1.22
N THR A 89 6.56 4.23 -2.11
CA THR A 89 5.11 4.00 -2.08
C THR A 89 4.79 2.52 -2.17
N ILE A 90 5.36 1.82 -3.16
CA ILE A 90 5.14 0.37 -3.33
C ILE A 90 5.50 -0.38 -2.05
N THR A 91 6.68 -0.09 -1.49
CA THR A 91 7.15 -0.73 -0.26
C THR A 91 6.20 -0.46 0.91
N HIS A 92 5.81 0.80 1.09
CA HIS A 92 4.90 1.24 2.15
C HIS A 92 3.56 0.48 2.08
N GLU A 93 2.93 0.43 0.91
CA GLU A 93 1.63 -0.23 0.72
C GLU A 93 1.74 -1.76 0.89
N CYS A 94 2.82 -2.38 0.41
CA CYS A 94 3.07 -3.79 0.67
C CYS A 94 3.18 -4.09 2.18
N LEU A 95 3.79 -3.20 2.94
CA LEU A 95 3.95 -3.36 4.39
C LEU A 95 2.61 -3.24 5.14
N HIS A 96 1.68 -2.38 4.67
CA HIS A 96 0.30 -2.39 5.17
C HIS A 96 -0.38 -3.74 4.93
N GLY A 97 -0.24 -4.30 3.74
CA GLY A 97 -0.73 -5.65 3.44
C GLY A 97 -0.12 -6.72 4.35
N LEU A 98 1.13 -6.53 4.78
CA LEU A 98 1.82 -7.36 5.75
C LEU A 98 1.52 -6.98 7.22
N THR A 99 0.39 -6.33 7.47
CA THR A 99 -0.15 -5.97 8.79
C THR A 99 0.54 -4.81 9.51
N LEU A 100 1.45 -4.08 8.89
CA LEU A 100 2.07 -2.94 9.56
C LEU A 100 1.18 -1.69 9.51
N PRO A 101 0.84 -1.10 10.64
CA PRO A 101 0.28 0.25 10.70
C PRO A 101 1.38 1.30 10.46
N HIS A 102 0.98 2.55 10.28
CA HIS A 102 1.92 3.67 10.35
C HIS A 102 2.67 3.68 11.67
N SER A 103 3.92 4.16 11.68
CA SER A 103 4.77 4.23 12.87
C SER A 103 4.21 5.14 13.97
N PHE A 104 3.30 6.04 13.61
CA PHE A 104 2.64 7.01 14.48
C PHE A 104 1.16 6.67 14.77
N SER A 105 0.68 5.49 14.33
CA SER A 105 -0.71 5.06 14.55
C SER A 105 -0.98 4.73 16.01
N TYR A 106 -2.25 4.89 16.42
CA TYR A 106 -2.69 4.74 17.80
C TYR A 106 -2.40 3.36 18.42
N LYS A 107 -2.35 3.33 19.75
CA LYS A 107 -2.00 2.20 20.61
C LYS A 107 -2.71 0.88 20.33
N ASP A 108 -3.91 0.92 19.75
CA ASP A 108 -4.71 -0.29 19.47
C ASP A 108 -4.10 -1.18 18.38
N TRP A 109 -3.14 -0.65 17.61
CA TRP A 109 -2.50 -1.34 16.49
C TRP A 109 -1.05 -1.75 16.78
N THR A 110 -0.42 -1.09 17.75
CA THR A 110 0.97 -1.34 18.12
C THR A 110 1.24 -0.91 19.56
N ASN A 111 2.18 -1.60 20.21
CA ASN A 111 2.70 -1.22 21.52
C ASN A 111 3.63 0.01 21.48
N TYR A 112 4.01 0.46 20.28
CA TYR A 112 4.99 1.52 20.07
C TYR A 112 4.40 2.56 19.13
N VAL A 113 4.22 3.77 19.65
CA VAL A 113 3.76 4.92 18.89
C VAL A 113 4.84 5.98 18.91
N TYR A 114 5.22 6.45 17.75
CA TYR A 114 6.25 7.46 17.58
C TYR A 114 5.62 8.78 17.11
N GLU A 115 6.36 9.85 17.24
CA GLU A 115 5.96 11.13 16.69
C GLU A 115 5.87 11.04 15.16
N ALA A 116 4.75 11.49 14.62
CA ALA A 116 4.54 11.49 13.17
C ALA A 116 5.56 12.39 12.47
N MET A 117 6.04 11.95 11.31
CA MET A 117 6.95 12.69 10.45
C MET A 117 8.34 12.98 11.07
N ALA A 118 8.70 12.28 12.12
CA ALA A 118 9.94 12.51 12.86
C ALA A 118 11.00 11.43 12.67
N THR A 119 10.70 10.39 11.88
CA THR A 119 11.56 9.20 11.78
C THR A 119 11.92 8.85 10.33
N ASP A 120 12.98 8.07 10.15
CA ASP A 120 13.39 7.48 8.88
C ASP A 120 12.69 6.13 8.60
N ASN A 121 11.67 5.80 9.39
CA ASN A 121 10.88 4.58 9.21
C ASN A 121 10.06 4.63 7.92
N ILE A 122 10.04 3.53 7.15
CA ILE A 122 9.30 3.47 5.88
C ILE A 122 7.78 3.64 6.07
N MET A 123 7.27 3.34 7.27
CA MET A 123 5.86 3.51 7.64
C MET A 123 5.55 4.90 8.22
N ASP A 124 6.47 5.85 8.15
CA ASP A 124 6.26 7.25 8.52
C ASP A 124 5.94 8.11 7.29
N TYR A 125 5.46 9.34 7.51
CA TYR A 125 5.23 10.36 6.49
C TYR A 125 6.33 11.42 6.44
N SER A 126 7.47 11.16 7.03
CA SER A 126 8.60 12.09 7.16
C SER A 126 9.22 12.56 5.84
N HIS A 127 8.88 11.93 4.71
CA HIS A 127 9.28 12.35 3.36
C HIS A 127 8.49 13.56 2.84
N LEU A 128 7.40 13.96 3.51
CA LEU A 128 6.58 15.09 3.07
C LEU A 128 7.27 16.43 3.40
N GLU A 129 7.24 17.34 2.44
CA GLU A 129 7.76 18.70 2.60
C GLU A 129 6.85 19.61 3.43
N LYS A 130 5.62 19.18 3.65
CA LYS A 130 4.64 19.89 4.46
C LYS A 130 3.94 18.95 5.41
N ASP A 131 3.69 19.44 6.60
CA ASP A 131 2.86 18.75 7.56
C ASP A 131 1.40 18.68 7.06
N PRO A 132 0.78 17.52 6.91
CA PRO A 132 -0.57 17.38 6.36
C PRO A 132 -1.68 17.97 7.25
N VAL A 133 -1.40 18.21 8.53
CA VAL A 133 -2.36 18.76 9.48
C VAL A 133 -2.21 20.27 9.61
N SER A 134 -1.00 20.75 9.87
CA SER A 134 -0.72 22.18 10.07
C SER A 134 -0.42 22.96 8.80
N GLY A 135 -0.03 22.26 7.71
CA GLY A 135 0.42 22.87 6.47
C GLY A 135 1.84 23.50 6.53
N ASN A 136 2.51 23.43 7.69
CA ASN A 136 3.82 24.02 7.89
C ASN A 136 4.88 23.32 7.05
N ALA A 137 5.81 24.12 6.48
CA ALA A 137 6.96 23.60 5.75
C ALA A 137 7.89 22.79 6.66
N ARG A 138 8.47 21.73 6.13
CA ARG A 138 9.36 20.79 6.82
C ARG A 138 10.55 20.41 5.94
N SER A 139 11.61 19.96 6.57
CA SER A 139 12.70 19.28 5.88
C SER A 139 12.38 17.80 5.79
N PRO A 140 12.27 17.22 4.58
CA PRO A 140 12.00 15.79 4.39
C PRO A 140 13.11 14.93 4.99
N ILE A 141 12.72 13.79 5.57
CA ILE A 141 13.65 12.75 6.04
C ILE A 141 13.51 11.56 5.08
N ASN A 142 14.62 11.03 4.59
CA ASN A 142 14.62 9.82 3.79
C ASN A 142 14.18 8.63 4.63
N ARG A 143 13.24 7.86 4.11
CA ARG A 143 12.70 6.68 4.75
C ARG A 143 13.32 5.43 4.13
N PHE A 144 13.93 4.58 4.93
CA PHE A 144 14.63 3.41 4.41
C PHE A 144 14.69 2.21 5.36
N GLN A 145 14.14 2.33 6.58
CA GLN A 145 14.27 1.27 7.57
C GLN A 145 12.95 0.86 8.22
N LEU A 146 12.97 -0.33 8.77
CA LEU A 146 11.97 -0.87 9.68
C LEU A 146 12.61 -1.15 11.02
N TRP A 147 11.85 -0.99 12.09
CA TRP A 147 12.31 -1.34 13.43
C TRP A 147 12.12 -2.84 13.70
N LYS A 148 12.83 -3.35 14.70
CA LYS A 148 12.82 -4.76 15.07
C LYS A 148 11.42 -5.32 15.26
N TRP A 149 10.56 -4.63 16.00
CA TRP A 149 9.19 -5.09 16.26
C TRP A 149 8.34 -5.19 14.97
N GLN A 150 8.59 -4.32 14.00
CA GLN A 150 7.92 -4.36 12.70
C GLN A 150 8.33 -5.61 11.92
N TRP A 151 9.61 -5.93 11.91
CA TRP A 151 10.09 -7.19 11.33
C TRP A 151 9.50 -8.42 12.01
N GLU A 152 9.39 -8.42 13.34
CA GLU A 152 8.77 -9.48 14.11
C GLU A 152 7.28 -9.63 13.77
N THR A 153 6.59 -8.52 13.50
CA THR A 153 5.19 -8.52 13.06
C THR A 153 5.05 -9.11 11.67
N ILE A 154 5.82 -8.63 10.70
CA ILE A 154 5.80 -9.09 9.31
C ILE A 154 6.03 -10.60 9.22
N ARG A 155 6.98 -11.14 9.95
CA ARG A 155 7.31 -12.58 9.94
C ARG A 155 6.16 -13.48 10.38
N LYS A 156 5.18 -12.95 11.07
CA LYS A 156 3.99 -13.69 11.54
C LYS A 156 2.84 -13.68 10.53
N THR A 157 2.96 -12.92 9.44
CA THR A 157 1.90 -12.83 8.45
C THR A 157 1.81 -14.07 7.58
N LEU A 158 0.61 -14.34 7.07
CA LEU A 158 0.35 -15.52 6.22
C LEU A 158 1.03 -15.42 4.84
N PHE A 159 1.43 -14.21 4.41
CA PHE A 159 2.01 -13.97 3.10
C PHE A 159 3.52 -14.20 3.03
N ILE A 160 4.20 -14.26 4.16
CA ILE A 160 5.63 -14.54 4.21
C ILE A 160 5.86 -16.00 4.55
N LYS A 161 6.38 -16.75 3.58
CA LYS A 161 6.89 -18.09 3.80
C LYS A 161 8.41 -18.01 3.94
N ILE A 162 8.91 -18.24 5.14
CA ILE A 162 10.36 -18.32 5.38
C ILE A 162 10.76 -19.77 5.15
N ASN A 163 11.44 -20.02 4.03
CA ASN A 163 12.12 -21.31 3.83
C ASN A 163 13.53 -21.17 4.39
N PHE A 164 13.80 -21.83 5.50
CA PHE A 164 15.17 -22.01 5.96
C PHE A 164 15.84 -23.05 5.03
N LEU A 165 16.91 -22.64 4.38
CA LEU A 165 17.81 -23.54 3.65
C LEU A 165 18.71 -24.27 4.64
#